data_72469e402ef8ead352b28835aac1b523
#
_entry.id   72469e402ef8ead352b28835aac1b523
#
_cell.length_a   1.000
_cell.length_b   1.000
_cell.length_c   1.000
_cell.angle_alpha   90.00
_cell.angle_beta   90.00
_cell.angle_gamma   90.00
#
_symmetry.space_group_name_H-M   'P 1'
#
loop_
_entity.id
_entity.type
_entity.pdbx_description
1 polymer ?
#
loop_
_entity_poly.entity_id
_entity_poly.type
_entity_poly.pdbx_seq_one_letter_code
_entity_poly.pdbx_strand_id
1 'polypeptide(L)'
;VRRKDGDAKVTGEAKYIDDLAFPNMIYGATVRSTIPHGRIRARHLTLTPDFIVADHRDIPGPNYVALIDPDQPCLAVDQVRHVAEPILLVGHADKHALIGLESRVSMEYDALPPNYDATASDVCFKKISIDKGDIDRGLADADIIVESEYRTGHQEQLYIETNGVIAVPGDGEMTVYGSLQCPYYVHKALVVLLNLPADRV
;
A
#
# COMPACT_ATOMS: atom_id res chain seq x y z
N VAL A 1 22.09 -11.91 23.25
CA VAL A 1 21.99 -10.50 22.84
C VAL A 1 20.62 -10.00 23.28
N ARG A 2 20.59 -8.91 24.07
CA ARG A 2 19.34 -8.32 24.54
C ARG A 2 18.65 -7.58 23.41
N ARG A 3 17.35 -7.77 23.27
CA ARG A 3 16.52 -7.04 22.29
C ARG A 3 16.44 -5.55 22.68
N LYS A 4 16.62 -4.63 21.74
CA LYS A 4 16.63 -3.19 22.01
C LYS A 4 15.34 -2.66 22.65
N ASP A 5 14.19 -3.17 22.20
CA ASP A 5 12.84 -2.76 22.60
C ASP A 5 12.19 -3.75 23.59
N GLY A 6 12.93 -4.74 24.07
CA GLY A 6 12.40 -5.84 24.88
C GLY A 6 11.83 -5.37 26.22
N ASP A 7 12.54 -4.49 26.90
CA ASP A 7 12.14 -4.02 28.24
C ASP A 7 10.83 -3.23 28.18
N ALA A 8 10.76 -2.25 27.28
CA ALA A 8 9.55 -1.45 27.10
C ALA A 8 8.34 -2.31 26.76
N LYS A 9 8.52 -3.39 26.00
CA LYS A 9 7.42 -4.31 25.65
C LYS A 9 6.95 -5.16 26.84
N VAL A 10 7.85 -5.65 27.66
CA VAL A 10 7.46 -6.49 28.80
C VAL A 10 6.97 -5.67 30.00
N THR A 11 7.31 -4.39 30.09
CA THR A 11 6.81 -3.46 31.11
C THR A 11 5.54 -2.72 30.71
N GLY A 12 5.12 -2.83 29.43
CA GLY A 12 3.96 -2.09 28.90
C GLY A 12 4.25 -0.62 28.57
N GLU A 13 5.52 -0.21 28.55
CA GLU A 13 5.94 1.16 28.23
C GLU A 13 6.11 1.41 26.72
N ALA A 14 6.15 0.31 25.91
CA ALA A 14 6.27 0.41 24.46
C ALA A 14 5.10 1.20 23.87
N LYS A 15 5.42 2.16 23.00
CA LYS A 15 4.42 2.95 22.28
C LYS A 15 4.20 2.35 20.90
N TYR A 16 2.94 2.24 20.53
CA TYR A 16 2.45 1.87 19.20
C TYR A 16 1.96 3.12 18.49
N ILE A 17 1.69 3.02 17.18
CA ILE A 17 1.25 4.19 16.40
C ILE A 17 -0.03 4.83 16.96
N ASP A 18 -0.99 4.02 17.41
CA ASP A 18 -2.23 4.51 18.02
C ASP A 18 -2.04 5.21 19.38
N ASP A 19 -0.89 5.00 20.04
CA ASP A 19 -0.54 5.65 21.33
C ASP A 19 0.15 7.01 21.11
N LEU A 20 0.52 7.33 19.87
CA LEU A 20 1.21 8.59 19.57
C LEU A 20 0.21 9.70 19.28
N ALA A 21 0.42 10.85 19.88
CA ALA A 21 -0.38 12.04 19.63
C ALA A 21 0.52 13.26 19.45
N PHE A 22 0.19 14.09 18.47
CA PHE A 22 0.91 15.32 18.17
C PHE A 22 -0.06 16.51 18.21
N PRO A 23 0.42 17.73 18.56
CA PRO A 23 -0.40 18.93 18.52
C PRO A 23 -1.00 19.15 17.11
N ASN A 24 -2.29 19.50 17.07
CA ASN A 24 -3.01 19.75 15.83
C ASN A 24 -3.05 18.58 14.83
N MET A 25 -2.93 17.34 15.32
CA MET A 25 -2.97 16.14 14.50
C MET A 25 -4.32 16.04 13.74
N ILE A 26 -4.25 15.66 12.48
CA ILE A 26 -5.39 15.36 11.63
C ILE A 26 -5.42 13.85 11.41
N TYR A 27 -6.59 13.25 11.56
CA TYR A 27 -6.82 11.85 11.24
C TYR A 27 -7.14 11.70 9.76
N GLY A 28 -6.60 10.67 9.13
CA GLY A 28 -6.77 10.41 7.71
C GLY A 28 -7.45 9.07 7.43
N ALA A 29 -8.31 9.06 6.42
CA ALA A 29 -8.89 7.86 5.86
C ALA A 29 -8.64 7.82 4.34
N THR A 30 -8.35 6.64 3.81
CA THR A 30 -8.16 6.43 2.38
C THR A 30 -9.47 5.96 1.75
N VAL A 31 -9.98 6.71 0.79
CA VAL A 31 -11.08 6.25 -0.06
C VAL A 31 -10.53 5.35 -1.15
N ARG A 32 -11.10 4.16 -1.26
CA ARG A 32 -10.58 3.08 -2.09
C ARG A 32 -11.60 2.59 -3.09
N SER A 33 -11.13 1.99 -4.16
CA SER A 33 -11.98 1.37 -5.18
C SER A 33 -12.86 0.27 -4.60
N THR A 34 -14.12 0.27 -5.00
CA THR A 34 -15.11 -0.78 -4.68
C THR A 34 -15.22 -1.82 -5.79
N ILE A 35 -14.56 -1.59 -6.95
CA ILE A 35 -14.56 -2.52 -8.09
C ILE A 35 -13.15 -2.99 -8.42
N PRO A 36 -13.00 -4.16 -9.05
CA PRO A 36 -11.69 -4.71 -9.37
C PRO A 36 -10.99 -4.05 -10.56
N HIS A 37 -11.75 -3.52 -11.53
CA HIS A 37 -11.20 -2.86 -12.71
C HIS A 37 -12.24 -1.94 -13.35
N GLY A 38 -11.85 -0.71 -13.67
CA GLY A 38 -12.75 0.24 -14.31
C GLY A 38 -12.17 1.64 -14.42
N ARG A 39 -12.85 2.48 -15.18
CA ARG A 39 -12.54 3.91 -15.29
C ARG A 39 -13.39 4.69 -14.31
N ILE A 40 -12.80 5.64 -13.62
CA ILE A 40 -13.50 6.58 -12.73
C ILE A 40 -14.20 7.63 -13.62
N ARG A 41 -15.53 7.64 -13.62
CA ARG A 41 -16.32 8.62 -14.37
C ARG A 41 -16.57 9.89 -13.56
N ALA A 42 -16.94 9.71 -12.30
CA ALA A 42 -17.25 10.84 -11.42
C ALA A 42 -16.87 10.50 -9.97
N ARG A 43 -16.60 11.58 -9.22
CA ARG A 43 -16.34 11.54 -7.78
C ARG A 43 -17.40 12.39 -7.11
N HIS A 44 -18.19 11.80 -6.21
CA HIS A 44 -19.24 12.49 -5.48
C HIS A 44 -18.82 12.64 -4.03
N LEU A 45 -18.67 13.88 -3.58
CA LEU A 45 -18.26 14.21 -2.22
C LEU A 45 -19.32 15.11 -1.60
N THR A 46 -19.95 14.63 -0.52
CA THR A 46 -20.89 15.37 0.31
C THR A 46 -20.23 15.60 1.68
N LEU A 47 -19.19 16.43 1.67
CA LEU A 47 -18.36 16.73 2.84
C LEU A 47 -18.53 18.21 3.22
N THR A 48 -18.49 18.49 4.52
CA THR A 48 -18.49 19.86 5.06
C THR A 48 -17.10 20.50 4.91
N PRO A 49 -16.97 21.83 4.94
CA PRO A 49 -15.69 22.53 4.69
C PRO A 49 -14.55 22.23 5.67
N ASP A 50 -14.83 21.60 6.80
CA ASP A 50 -13.86 21.18 7.80
C ASP A 50 -13.13 19.87 7.44
N PHE A 51 -13.58 19.18 6.39
CA PHE A 51 -12.85 18.06 5.83
C PHE A 51 -11.77 18.54 4.86
N ILE A 52 -10.62 17.88 4.92
CA ILE A 52 -9.52 18.03 3.98
C ILE A 52 -9.59 16.86 2.99
N VAL A 53 -9.50 17.15 1.70
CA VAL A 53 -9.48 16.13 0.65
C VAL A 53 -8.21 16.32 -0.17
N ALA A 54 -7.48 15.24 -0.38
CA ALA A 54 -6.30 15.22 -1.25
C ALA A 54 -6.42 14.09 -2.26
N ASP A 55 -6.04 14.36 -3.51
CA ASP A 55 -5.97 13.37 -4.59
C ASP A 55 -4.60 13.37 -5.29
N HIS A 56 -4.49 12.65 -6.39
CA HIS A 56 -3.24 12.53 -7.14
C HIS A 56 -2.62 13.86 -7.58
N ARG A 57 -3.42 14.96 -7.67
CA ARG A 57 -2.95 16.29 -8.08
C ARG A 57 -2.24 17.03 -6.95
N ASP A 58 -2.49 16.61 -5.72
CA ASP A 58 -1.89 17.19 -4.51
C ASP A 58 -0.54 16.55 -4.16
N ILE A 59 -0.13 15.50 -4.89
CA ILE A 59 1.17 14.85 -4.72
C ILE A 59 2.25 15.73 -5.36
N PRO A 60 3.25 16.23 -4.58
CA PRO A 60 4.25 17.16 -5.09
C PRO A 60 5.16 16.59 -6.17
N GLY A 61 5.44 15.30 -6.10
CA GLY A 61 6.29 14.57 -7.03
C GLY A 61 5.52 13.67 -7.98
N PRO A 62 6.20 12.77 -8.68
CA PRO A 62 5.55 11.77 -9.53
C PRO A 62 4.62 10.84 -8.73
N ASN A 63 3.38 10.68 -9.18
CA ASN A 63 2.35 9.84 -8.53
C ASN A 63 2.56 8.35 -8.82
N TYR A 64 3.65 7.77 -8.36
CA TYR A 64 3.87 6.33 -8.45
C TYR A 64 4.69 5.78 -7.29
N VAL A 65 4.47 4.49 -7.01
CA VAL A 65 5.32 3.67 -6.16
C VAL A 65 6.01 2.63 -7.04
N ALA A 66 7.33 2.58 -7.00
CA ALA A 66 8.11 1.63 -7.77
C ALA A 66 8.72 0.58 -6.84
N LEU A 67 8.32 -0.68 -7.03
CA LEU A 67 9.04 -1.82 -6.44
C LEU A 67 10.08 -2.37 -7.44
N ILE A 68 9.65 -2.62 -8.67
CA ILE A 68 10.46 -3.06 -9.81
C ILE A 68 10.37 -2.00 -10.90
N ASP A 69 9.18 -1.70 -11.36
CA ASP A 69 8.85 -0.68 -12.35
C ASP A 69 8.00 0.44 -11.73
N PRO A 70 8.05 1.68 -12.24
CA PRO A 70 7.27 2.81 -11.75
C PRO A 70 5.83 2.77 -12.33
N ASP A 71 5.11 1.68 -12.14
CA ASP A 71 3.83 1.39 -12.77
C ASP A 71 2.63 1.42 -11.83
N GLN A 72 2.86 1.52 -10.51
CA GLN A 72 1.79 1.56 -9.52
C GLN A 72 1.50 3.01 -9.07
N PRO A 73 0.34 3.60 -9.42
CA PRO A 73 -0.05 4.90 -8.88
C PRO A 73 -0.18 4.85 -7.34
N CYS A 74 0.30 5.89 -6.67
CA CYS A 74 0.04 6.07 -5.24
C CYS A 74 -1.45 6.33 -4.98
N LEU A 75 -2.05 7.22 -5.81
CA LEU A 75 -3.49 7.46 -5.86
C LEU A 75 -3.96 7.34 -7.31
N ALA A 76 -5.03 6.58 -7.53
CA ALA A 76 -5.58 6.36 -8.86
C ALA A 76 -6.02 7.66 -9.53
N VAL A 77 -5.70 7.83 -10.81
CA VAL A 77 -6.01 9.04 -11.59
C VAL A 77 -7.39 8.93 -12.23
N ASP A 78 -7.52 8.08 -13.22
CA ASP A 78 -8.72 7.91 -14.06
C ASP A 78 -9.18 6.46 -14.17
N GLN A 79 -8.37 5.52 -13.68
CA GLN A 79 -8.63 4.09 -13.76
C GLN A 79 -8.22 3.40 -12.47
N VAL A 80 -9.02 2.42 -12.05
CA VAL A 80 -8.70 1.48 -10.98
C VAL A 80 -8.42 0.11 -11.56
N ARG A 81 -7.43 -0.58 -11.00
CA ARG A 81 -6.87 -1.84 -11.51
C ARG A 81 -7.06 -3.01 -10.57
N HIS A 82 -7.45 -2.72 -9.32
CA HIS A 82 -7.77 -3.76 -8.32
C HIS A 82 -8.76 -3.21 -7.29
N VAL A 83 -9.45 -4.12 -6.61
CA VAL A 83 -10.28 -3.78 -5.45
C VAL A 83 -9.41 -3.12 -4.38
N ALA A 84 -9.96 -2.11 -3.72
CA ALA A 84 -9.30 -1.34 -2.68
C ALA A 84 -8.08 -0.50 -3.16
N GLU A 85 -7.90 -0.29 -4.47
CA GLU A 85 -6.91 0.68 -4.96
C GLU A 85 -7.19 2.08 -4.39
N PRO A 86 -6.18 2.77 -3.81
CA PRO A 86 -6.36 4.11 -3.26
C PRO A 86 -6.75 5.14 -4.31
N ILE A 87 -7.75 5.98 -4.05
CA ILE A 87 -8.23 7.00 -4.99
C ILE A 87 -7.99 8.41 -4.43
N LEU A 88 -8.34 8.62 -3.16
CA LEU A 88 -8.12 9.90 -2.49
C LEU A 88 -7.98 9.72 -0.98
N LEU A 89 -7.45 10.73 -0.33
CA LEU A 89 -7.34 10.83 1.12
C LEU A 89 -8.37 11.83 1.63
N VAL A 90 -8.99 11.52 2.77
CA VAL A 90 -9.88 12.43 3.48
C VAL A 90 -9.35 12.61 4.89
N GLY A 91 -9.17 13.85 5.32
CA GLY A 91 -8.67 14.20 6.63
C GLY A 91 -9.69 14.99 7.44
N HIS A 92 -9.67 14.80 8.77
CA HIS A 92 -10.48 15.57 9.71
C HIS A 92 -9.80 15.64 11.09
N ALA A 93 -10.00 16.73 11.84
CA ALA A 93 -9.44 16.88 13.19
C ALA A 93 -10.08 15.93 14.21
N ASP A 94 -11.34 15.56 14.02
CA ASP A 94 -12.04 14.55 14.80
C ASP A 94 -12.03 13.19 14.09
N LYS A 95 -11.40 12.19 14.72
CA LYS A 95 -11.34 10.80 14.24
C LYS A 95 -12.75 10.22 13.96
N HIS A 96 -13.75 10.58 14.77
CA HIS A 96 -15.12 10.05 14.62
C HIS A 96 -15.84 10.61 13.39
N ALA A 97 -15.44 11.78 12.90
CA ALA A 97 -15.99 12.33 11.66
C ALA A 97 -15.66 11.51 10.42
N LEU A 98 -14.65 10.65 10.48
CA LEU A 98 -14.27 9.75 9.38
C LEU A 98 -15.07 8.43 9.36
N ILE A 99 -15.85 8.15 10.40
CA ILE A 99 -16.71 6.96 10.45
C ILE A 99 -17.86 7.13 9.45
N GLY A 100 -18.15 6.10 8.68
CA GLY A 100 -19.22 6.13 7.66
C GLY A 100 -18.90 7.01 6.46
N LEU A 101 -17.61 7.24 6.16
CA LEU A 101 -17.16 8.06 5.04
C LEU A 101 -17.70 7.55 3.68
N GLU A 102 -17.91 6.25 3.55
CA GLU A 102 -18.47 5.58 2.37
C GLU A 102 -19.89 6.05 2.01
N SER A 103 -20.63 6.58 2.96
CA SER A 103 -21.96 7.17 2.71
C SER A 103 -21.90 8.61 2.18
N ARG A 104 -20.75 9.27 2.30
CA ARG A 104 -20.52 10.67 1.94
C ARG A 104 -19.57 10.86 0.77
N VAL A 105 -18.83 9.80 0.44
CA VAL A 105 -17.88 9.81 -0.68
C VAL A 105 -18.12 8.56 -1.51
N SER A 106 -18.49 8.75 -2.77
CA SER A 106 -18.70 7.65 -3.70
C SER A 106 -18.09 7.94 -5.07
N MET A 107 -17.84 6.88 -5.80
CA MET A 107 -17.27 6.92 -7.13
C MET A 107 -18.23 6.28 -8.12
N GLU A 108 -18.39 6.90 -9.29
CA GLU A 108 -19.01 6.25 -10.44
C GLU A 108 -17.94 5.65 -11.33
N TYR A 109 -18.20 4.44 -11.80
CA TYR A 109 -17.25 3.71 -12.64
C TYR A 109 -17.88 3.20 -13.93
N ASP A 110 -17.08 3.22 -15.00
CA ASP A 110 -17.27 2.33 -16.13
C ASP A 110 -16.48 1.06 -15.86
N ALA A 111 -17.18 -0.01 -15.47
CA ALA A 111 -16.55 -1.28 -15.18
C ALA A 111 -15.89 -1.88 -16.42
N LEU A 112 -14.68 -2.40 -16.26
CA LEU A 112 -13.92 -3.12 -17.27
C LEU A 112 -13.74 -4.58 -16.83
N PRO A 113 -13.55 -5.51 -17.77
CA PRO A 113 -13.26 -6.90 -17.42
C PRO A 113 -12.00 -7.01 -16.58
N PRO A 114 -12.06 -7.58 -15.37
CA PRO A 114 -10.87 -7.84 -14.58
C PRO A 114 -10.17 -9.13 -15.03
N ASN A 115 -8.84 -9.19 -14.86
CA ASN A 115 -8.10 -10.42 -15.03
C ASN A 115 -7.71 -10.96 -13.64
N TYR A 116 -8.24 -12.12 -13.26
CA TYR A 116 -7.94 -12.79 -11.99
C TYR A 116 -6.93 -13.93 -12.16
N ASP A 117 -6.56 -14.27 -13.40
CA ASP A 117 -5.58 -15.30 -13.68
C ASP A 117 -4.28 -14.68 -14.21
N ALA A 118 -3.27 -14.65 -13.37
CA ALA A 118 -1.96 -14.12 -13.72
C ALA A 118 -1.32 -14.88 -14.91
N THR A 119 -1.68 -16.15 -15.11
CA THR A 119 -1.14 -16.97 -16.22
C THR A 119 -1.73 -16.57 -17.57
N ALA A 120 -2.87 -15.91 -17.58
CA ALA A 120 -3.52 -15.36 -18.77
C ALA A 120 -3.01 -13.95 -19.16
N SER A 121 -1.98 -13.44 -18.48
CA SER A 121 -1.40 -12.13 -18.77
C SER A 121 -0.31 -12.23 -19.82
N ASP A 122 -0.33 -11.33 -20.80
CA ASP A 122 0.75 -11.17 -21.79
C ASP A 122 1.93 -10.35 -21.25
N VAL A 123 1.80 -9.79 -20.04
CA VAL A 123 2.82 -8.96 -19.40
C VAL A 123 3.68 -9.81 -18.47
N CYS A 124 4.98 -9.90 -18.77
CA CYS A 124 5.99 -10.53 -17.92
C CYS A 124 7.06 -9.48 -17.56
N PHE A 125 7.02 -8.93 -16.36
CA PHE A 125 7.99 -7.91 -15.93
C PHE A 125 9.29 -8.48 -15.38
N LYS A 126 9.36 -9.80 -15.09
CA LYS A 126 10.61 -10.46 -14.66
C LYS A 126 10.59 -11.95 -14.98
N LYS A 127 11.63 -12.41 -15.68
CA LYS A 127 11.88 -13.83 -15.92
C LYS A 127 13.20 -14.23 -15.28
N ILE A 128 13.18 -15.28 -14.47
CA ILE A 128 14.36 -15.85 -13.84
C ILE A 128 14.51 -17.28 -14.35
N SER A 129 15.70 -17.62 -14.85
CA SER A 129 16.06 -18.98 -15.24
C SER A 129 17.25 -19.44 -14.39
N ILE A 130 17.17 -20.65 -13.86
CA ILE A 130 18.24 -21.29 -13.12
C ILE A 130 18.46 -22.66 -13.74
N ASP A 131 19.58 -22.83 -14.40
CA ASP A 131 19.96 -24.09 -15.06
C ASP A 131 21.14 -24.71 -14.31
N LYS A 132 20.98 -25.96 -13.83
CA LYS A 132 22.01 -26.71 -13.14
C LYS A 132 21.93 -28.20 -13.43
N GLY A 133 23.00 -28.76 -14.01
CA GLY A 133 23.04 -30.14 -14.37
C GLY A 133 22.32 -30.46 -15.69
N ASP A 134 21.90 -31.70 -15.84
CA ASP A 134 21.18 -32.25 -16.99
C ASP A 134 19.87 -32.88 -16.49
N ILE A 135 18.77 -32.17 -16.65
CA ILE A 135 17.45 -32.62 -16.16
C ILE A 135 16.93 -33.81 -16.94
N ASP A 136 17.10 -33.85 -18.26
CA ASP A 136 16.61 -34.92 -19.10
C ASP A 136 17.31 -36.25 -18.76
N ARG A 137 18.61 -36.17 -18.55
CA ARG A 137 19.37 -37.29 -18.08
C ARG A 137 18.98 -37.71 -16.67
N GLY A 138 18.79 -36.75 -15.74
CA GLY A 138 18.38 -37.05 -14.38
C GLY A 138 17.03 -37.77 -14.32
N LEU A 139 16.06 -37.36 -15.15
CA LEU A 139 14.75 -38.02 -15.28
C LEU A 139 14.88 -39.43 -15.91
N ALA A 140 15.74 -39.58 -16.93
CA ALA A 140 15.97 -40.90 -17.58
C ALA A 140 16.63 -41.89 -16.66
N ASP A 141 17.55 -41.47 -15.78
CA ASP A 141 18.29 -42.29 -14.85
C ASP A 141 17.53 -42.54 -13.53
N ALA A 142 16.36 -41.91 -13.30
CA ALA A 142 15.59 -42.02 -12.06
C ALA A 142 14.79 -43.32 -11.98
N ASP A 143 14.92 -44.09 -10.89
CA ASP A 143 14.13 -45.28 -10.62
C ASP A 143 12.65 -44.97 -10.35
N ILE A 144 12.36 -43.81 -9.77
CA ILE A 144 10.99 -43.35 -9.45
C ILE A 144 10.85 -41.86 -9.76
N ILE A 145 9.82 -41.52 -10.50
CA ILE A 145 9.43 -40.14 -10.78
C ILE A 145 8.08 -39.87 -10.09
N VAL A 146 8.03 -38.81 -9.29
CA VAL A 146 6.77 -38.32 -8.69
C VAL A 146 6.46 -36.92 -9.22
N GLU A 147 5.29 -36.79 -9.79
CA GLU A 147 4.75 -35.51 -10.28
C GLU A 147 3.49 -35.14 -9.50
N SER A 148 3.41 -33.90 -9.02
CA SER A 148 2.26 -33.43 -8.25
C SER A 148 2.03 -31.92 -8.48
N GLU A 149 0.78 -31.51 -8.42
CA GLU A 149 0.37 -30.12 -8.44
C GLU A 149 -0.04 -29.66 -7.04
N TYR A 150 0.50 -28.53 -6.60
CA TYR A 150 0.18 -27.93 -5.31
C TYR A 150 -0.42 -26.52 -5.51
N ARG A 151 -1.52 -26.23 -4.84
CA ARG A 151 -2.19 -24.93 -4.87
C ARG A 151 -2.37 -24.40 -3.46
N THR A 152 -1.99 -23.15 -3.26
CA THR A 152 -2.24 -22.43 -2.00
C THR A 152 -3.12 -21.22 -2.27
N GLY A 153 -4.02 -20.90 -1.35
CA GLY A 153 -4.80 -19.67 -1.39
C GLY A 153 -4.04 -18.48 -0.82
N HIS A 154 -4.68 -17.32 -0.84
CA HIS A 154 -4.18 -16.14 -0.15
C HIS A 154 -4.19 -16.38 1.36
N GLN A 155 -3.18 -15.85 2.03
CA GLN A 155 -3.05 -15.90 3.48
C GLN A 155 -2.72 -14.51 4.01
N GLU A 156 -3.41 -14.11 5.08
CA GLU A 156 -3.15 -12.88 5.81
C GLU A 156 -2.44 -13.22 7.12
N GLN A 157 -1.41 -12.45 7.47
CA GLN A 157 -0.62 -12.67 8.69
C GLN A 157 -1.39 -12.33 9.97
N LEU A 158 -2.43 -11.50 9.89
CA LEU A 158 -3.28 -11.07 11.01
C LEU A 158 -2.46 -10.54 12.21
N TYR A 159 -1.48 -9.71 11.93
CA TYR A 159 -0.68 -9.08 12.99
C TYR A 159 -1.54 -8.14 13.86
N ILE A 160 -1.25 -8.10 15.16
CA ILE A 160 -2.06 -7.38 16.17
C ILE A 160 -2.01 -5.87 15.92
N GLU A 161 -0.82 -5.31 15.72
CA GLU A 161 -0.66 -3.91 15.31
C GLU A 161 -0.79 -3.81 13.80
N THR A 162 -1.94 -3.35 13.32
CA THR A 162 -2.17 -3.08 11.90
C THR A 162 -1.28 -1.96 11.38
N ASN A 163 -1.07 -1.91 10.05
CA ASN A 163 -0.29 -0.83 9.45
C ASN A 163 -0.94 0.53 9.74
N GLY A 164 -0.14 1.44 10.23
CA GLY A 164 -0.53 2.81 10.51
C GLY A 164 0.66 3.73 10.32
N VAL A 165 0.40 4.99 9.98
CA VAL A 165 1.44 6.02 9.81
C VAL A 165 0.99 7.34 10.39
N ILE A 166 1.97 8.09 10.94
CA ILE A 166 1.83 9.49 11.32
C ILE A 166 2.91 10.27 10.59
N ALA A 167 2.52 11.24 9.78
CA ALA A 167 3.44 12.14 9.08
C ALA A 167 3.52 13.47 9.83
N VAL A 168 4.73 13.88 10.16
CA VAL A 168 5.02 15.15 10.88
C VAL A 168 5.86 16.01 9.93
N PRO A 169 5.27 17.06 9.33
CA PRO A 169 5.99 17.97 8.48
C PRO A 169 6.93 18.87 9.30
N GLY A 170 8.12 19.13 8.77
CA GLY A 170 9.08 20.12 9.24
C GLY A 170 9.36 21.18 8.20
N ASP A 171 10.38 22.00 8.41
CA ASP A 171 10.83 23.02 7.44
C ASP A 171 11.64 22.36 6.31
N GLY A 172 10.93 22.03 5.23
CA GLY A 172 11.52 21.34 4.07
C GLY A 172 11.87 19.87 4.34
N GLU A 173 11.25 19.27 5.34
CA GLU A 173 11.46 17.85 5.70
C GLU A 173 10.17 17.17 6.11
N MET A 174 10.17 15.83 6.14
CA MET A 174 9.05 15.01 6.57
C MET A 174 9.53 13.87 7.46
N THR A 175 9.07 13.80 8.70
CA THR A 175 9.28 12.63 9.56
C THR A 175 8.04 11.74 9.52
N VAL A 176 8.22 10.45 9.25
CA VAL A 176 7.13 9.47 9.22
C VAL A 176 7.36 8.41 10.29
N TYR A 177 6.43 8.30 11.23
CA TYR A 177 6.33 7.20 12.18
C TYR A 177 5.42 6.15 11.59
N GLY A 178 5.82 4.87 11.62
CA GLY A 178 5.01 3.84 10.99
C GLY A 178 5.14 2.47 11.64
N SER A 179 4.00 1.79 11.77
CA SER A 179 3.94 0.34 11.93
C SER A 179 3.88 -0.27 10.54
N LEU A 180 5.03 -0.68 10.01
CA LEU A 180 5.17 -1.11 8.62
C LEU A 180 6.39 -2.01 8.41
N GLN A 181 6.34 -2.81 7.37
CA GLN A 181 7.45 -3.62 6.89
C GLN A 181 8.32 -2.84 5.88
N CYS A 182 9.59 -3.19 5.78
CA CYS A 182 10.51 -2.66 4.76
C CYS A 182 10.62 -1.11 4.76
N PRO A 183 11.07 -0.47 5.85
CA PRO A 183 11.10 0.99 5.97
C PRO A 183 11.89 1.69 4.86
N TYR A 184 12.93 1.07 4.32
CA TYR A 184 13.70 1.63 3.21
C TYR A 184 12.93 1.71 1.88
N TYR A 185 11.98 0.80 1.62
CA TYR A 185 11.09 0.91 0.46
C TYR A 185 10.12 2.07 0.63
N VAL A 186 9.56 2.24 1.84
CA VAL A 186 8.68 3.36 2.16
C VAL A 186 9.41 4.69 2.04
N HIS A 187 10.60 4.81 2.64
CA HIS A 187 11.45 5.99 2.52
C HIS A 187 11.72 6.34 1.05
N LYS A 188 12.13 5.36 0.24
CA LYS A 188 12.41 5.54 -1.18
C LYS A 188 11.19 6.03 -1.97
N ALA A 189 10.00 5.50 -1.66
CA ALA A 189 8.76 5.95 -2.27
C ALA A 189 8.39 7.38 -1.85
N LEU A 190 8.54 7.72 -0.56
CA LEU A 190 8.24 9.05 -0.03
C LEU A 190 9.15 10.13 -0.60
N VAL A 191 10.44 9.86 -0.77
CA VAL A 191 11.40 10.76 -1.45
C VAL A 191 10.89 11.17 -2.83
N VAL A 192 10.39 10.22 -3.60
CA VAL A 192 9.84 10.47 -4.94
C VAL A 192 8.51 11.22 -4.87
N LEU A 193 7.56 10.73 -4.07
CA LEU A 193 6.20 11.30 -3.97
C LEU A 193 6.20 12.71 -3.40
N LEU A 194 7.04 12.98 -2.39
CA LEU A 194 7.12 14.30 -1.74
C LEU A 194 8.05 15.25 -2.48
N ASN A 195 8.82 14.77 -3.45
CA ASN A 195 9.85 15.53 -4.15
C ASN A 195 10.85 16.19 -3.18
N LEU A 196 11.24 15.44 -2.14
CA LEU A 196 12.20 15.88 -1.13
C LEU A 196 13.54 15.15 -1.31
N PRO A 197 14.67 15.77 -0.91
CA PRO A 197 15.95 15.06 -0.79
C PRO A 197 15.87 13.88 0.20
N ALA A 198 16.66 12.84 -0.04
CA ALA A 198 16.60 11.60 0.76
C ALA A 198 16.98 11.81 2.24
N ASP A 199 17.77 12.81 2.55
CA ASP A 199 18.15 13.19 3.92
C ASP A 199 17.13 14.08 4.61
N ARG A 200 16.02 14.41 3.93
CA ARG A 200 14.91 15.22 4.42
C ARG A 200 13.62 14.42 4.64
N VAL A 201 13.68 13.10 4.45
CA VAL A 201 12.56 12.19 4.70
C VAL A 201 12.96 11.15 5.74
#